data_b0db5f0a40c0f3de079194796a1d2c2c
#
_entry.id   b0db5f0a40c0f3de079194796a1d2c2c
#
_cell.length_a   1.000
_cell.length_b   1.000
_cell.length_c   1.000
_cell.angle_alpha   90.00
_cell.angle_beta   90.00
_cell.angle_gamma   90.00
#
_symmetry.space_group_name_H-M   'P 1'
#
loop_
_entity.id
_entity.type
_entity.pdbx_description
1 polymer ?
#
loop_
_entity_poly.entity_id
_entity_poly.type
_entity_poly.pdbx_seq_one_letter_code
_entity_poly.pdbx_strand_id
1 'polypeptide(L)'
;TGIFPAVSKSALDAVKRLMSRAKALDMFISFDPNLRPQLWKDEKEMVRTLNSLAQEADLVLPGLSEGKILTKRDTPEGIAEFYHERGVDSVIVKLGDKGAYWSTGGEHGTVPAFPVKRIVDTVGAGDGFAAGVISAVAEGMSLQEAAARGTVIGSIQITHRGDNEGLPTRAELETITKTGIV
;
A
#
# COMPACT_ATOMS: atom_id res chain seq x y z
N THR A 1 7.95 -1.55 3.87
CA THR A 1 7.01 -1.45 5.00
C THR A 1 7.57 -0.60 6.13
N GLY A 2 6.70 0.16 6.80
CA GLY A 2 7.05 1.00 7.96
C GLY A 2 7.28 0.22 9.26
N ILE A 3 7.04 -1.09 9.30
CA ILE A 3 7.26 -1.91 10.50
C ILE A 3 8.75 -2.10 10.78
N PHE A 4 9.51 -2.54 9.76
CA PHE A 4 10.92 -2.88 9.96
C PHE A 4 11.79 -1.71 10.49
N PRO A 5 11.67 -0.47 9.98
CA PRO A 5 12.42 0.67 10.51
C PRO A 5 12.05 1.04 11.96
N ALA A 6 10.88 0.61 12.45
CA ALA A 6 10.43 0.87 13.83
C ALA A 6 11.06 -0.08 14.86
N VAL A 7 11.62 -1.21 14.42
CA VAL A 7 12.15 -2.27 15.32
C VAL A 7 13.40 -1.80 16.07
N SER A 8 14.29 -1.06 15.41
CA SER A 8 15.52 -0.54 16.02
C SER A 8 16.17 0.54 15.16
N LYS A 9 17.09 1.30 15.76
CA LYS A 9 17.89 2.28 15.02
C LYS A 9 18.69 1.62 13.88
N SER A 10 19.27 0.45 14.11
CA SER A 10 20.02 -0.28 13.07
C SER A 10 19.12 -0.75 11.92
N ALA A 11 17.87 -1.14 12.20
CA ALA A 11 16.89 -1.48 11.18
C ALA A 11 16.50 -0.25 10.35
N LEU A 12 16.28 0.90 10.98
CA LEU A 12 16.03 2.17 10.27
C LEU A 12 17.22 2.56 9.36
N ASP A 13 18.45 2.46 9.89
CA ASP A 13 19.66 2.77 9.11
C ASP A 13 19.82 1.78 7.92
N ALA A 14 19.46 0.51 8.10
CA ALA A 14 19.48 -0.48 7.03
C ALA A 14 18.44 -0.14 5.93
N VAL A 15 17.22 0.25 6.30
CA VAL A 15 16.18 0.67 5.33
C VAL A 15 16.64 1.89 4.55
N LYS A 16 17.17 2.91 5.21
CA LYS A 16 17.68 4.12 4.54
C LYS A 16 18.78 3.78 3.53
N ARG A 17 19.73 2.93 3.90
CA ARG A 17 20.80 2.47 2.98
C ARG A 17 20.23 1.68 1.81
N LEU A 18 19.25 0.80 2.06
CA LEU A 18 18.59 0.02 1.01
C LEU A 18 17.90 0.94 0.00
N MET A 19 17.10 1.89 0.47
CA MET A 19 16.40 2.84 -0.40
C MET A 19 17.37 3.72 -1.18
N SER A 20 18.42 4.26 -0.53
CA SER A 20 19.46 5.03 -1.21
C SER A 20 20.17 4.21 -2.30
N ARG A 21 20.46 2.93 -2.04
CA ARG A 21 21.07 2.04 -3.03
C ARG A 21 20.11 1.71 -4.17
N ALA A 22 18.85 1.46 -3.87
CA ALA A 22 17.83 1.22 -4.88
C ALA A 22 17.69 2.41 -5.84
N LYS A 23 17.62 3.64 -5.30
CA LYS A 23 17.62 4.86 -6.12
C LYS A 23 18.87 5.00 -6.99
N ALA A 24 20.05 4.73 -6.43
CA ALA A 24 21.30 4.79 -7.20
C ALA A 24 21.38 3.78 -8.35
N LEU A 25 20.55 2.74 -8.31
CA LEU A 25 20.42 1.70 -9.32
C LEU A 25 19.15 1.85 -10.18
N ASP A 26 18.45 2.97 -10.07
CA ASP A 26 17.20 3.26 -10.77
C ASP A 26 16.13 2.16 -10.58
N MET A 27 16.05 1.62 -9.37
CA MET A 27 15.07 0.60 -9.00
C MET A 27 13.79 1.25 -8.49
N PHE A 28 12.64 0.74 -8.93
CA PHE A 28 11.34 1.16 -8.44
C PHE A 28 11.17 0.82 -6.94
N ILE A 29 10.76 1.82 -6.16
CA ILE A 29 10.57 1.69 -4.70
C ILE A 29 9.09 1.89 -4.38
N SER A 30 8.45 0.87 -3.82
CA SER A 30 7.13 0.98 -3.20
C SER A 30 7.25 1.01 -1.67
N PHE A 31 6.42 1.83 -1.02
CA PHE A 31 6.41 1.96 0.43
C PHE A 31 4.99 1.88 1.00
N ASP A 32 4.73 0.87 1.84
CA ASP A 32 3.52 0.77 2.67
C ASP A 32 3.86 1.22 4.11
N PRO A 33 3.27 2.31 4.62
CA PRO A 33 3.54 2.81 5.96
C PRO A 33 3.27 1.78 7.06
N ASN A 34 2.19 1.04 6.97
CA ASN A 34 1.81 -0.06 7.85
C ASN A 34 2.05 0.28 9.34
N LEU A 35 1.34 1.29 9.84
CA LEU A 35 1.59 1.92 11.15
C LEU A 35 1.50 0.93 12.31
N ARG A 36 2.49 0.99 13.18
CA ARG A 36 2.52 0.28 14.47
C ARG A 36 2.97 1.26 15.56
N PRO A 37 2.06 2.12 16.08
CA PRO A 37 2.42 3.18 17.03
C PRO A 37 3.17 2.67 18.26
N GLN A 38 2.87 1.45 18.71
CA GLN A 38 3.50 0.82 19.86
C GLN A 38 5.00 0.51 19.69
N LEU A 39 5.53 0.53 18.46
CA LEU A 39 6.95 0.33 18.19
C LEU A 39 7.77 1.62 18.19
N TRP A 40 7.10 2.78 18.30
CA TRP A 40 7.72 4.09 18.25
C TRP A 40 7.74 4.75 19.65
N LYS A 41 8.71 5.59 19.88
CA LYS A 41 8.80 6.37 21.10
C LYS A 41 7.59 7.27 21.30
N ASP A 42 7.17 7.94 20.25
CA ASP A 42 6.01 8.80 20.19
C ASP A 42 5.51 8.97 18.74
N GLU A 43 4.28 9.50 18.59
CA GLU A 43 3.66 9.73 17.29
C GLU A 43 4.46 10.68 16.40
N LYS A 44 5.10 11.71 16.98
CA LYS A 44 5.86 12.70 16.22
C LYS A 44 7.08 12.07 15.55
N GLU A 45 7.79 11.20 16.27
CA GLU A 45 8.92 10.46 15.72
C GLU A 45 8.46 9.50 14.62
N MET A 46 7.38 8.75 14.84
CA MET A 46 6.76 7.87 13.85
C MET A 46 6.41 8.64 12.57
N VAL A 47 5.61 9.69 12.67
CA VAL A 47 5.14 10.49 11.53
C VAL A 47 6.33 11.09 10.76
N ARG A 48 7.28 11.70 11.46
CA ARG A 48 8.47 12.28 10.81
C ARG A 48 9.28 11.23 10.06
N THR A 49 9.54 10.09 10.70
CA THR A 49 10.38 9.04 10.14
C THR A 49 9.71 8.35 8.95
N LEU A 50 8.44 7.97 9.08
CA LEU A 50 7.72 7.30 8.00
C LEU A 50 7.48 8.23 6.81
N ASN A 51 7.16 9.50 7.01
CA ASN A 51 7.07 10.46 5.91
C ASN A 51 8.42 10.69 5.24
N SER A 52 9.53 10.72 5.99
CA SER A 52 10.87 10.80 5.40
C SER A 52 11.21 9.59 4.53
N LEU A 53 10.77 8.39 4.88
CA LEU A 53 10.95 7.20 4.04
C LEU A 53 9.99 7.21 2.84
N ALA A 54 8.74 7.62 3.04
CA ALA A 54 7.75 7.69 1.98
C ALA A 54 8.19 8.63 0.83
N GLN A 55 8.83 9.74 1.13
CA GLN A 55 9.36 10.70 0.12
C GLN A 55 10.49 10.11 -0.75
N GLU A 56 11.09 9.01 -0.33
CA GLU A 56 12.12 8.31 -1.10
C GLU A 56 11.54 7.22 -2.01
N ALA A 57 10.22 7.01 -1.97
CA ALA A 57 9.54 5.98 -2.76
C ALA A 57 8.87 6.58 -4.01
N ASP A 58 8.76 5.77 -5.05
CA ASP A 58 8.03 6.08 -6.28
C ASP A 58 6.53 5.86 -6.11
N LEU A 59 6.15 4.92 -5.23
CA LEU A 59 4.77 4.58 -4.91
C LEU A 59 4.57 4.45 -3.41
N VAL A 60 3.55 5.13 -2.87
CA VAL A 60 3.15 5.03 -1.45
C VAL A 60 1.74 4.46 -1.31
N LEU A 61 1.57 3.50 -0.39
CA LEU A 61 0.35 2.69 -0.21
C LEU A 61 -0.29 2.86 1.19
N PRO A 62 -0.68 4.03 1.66
CA PRO A 62 -1.27 4.21 2.98
C PRO A 62 -2.72 3.71 3.02
N GLY A 63 -3.16 3.22 4.18
CA GLY A 63 -4.59 3.17 4.49
C GLY A 63 -5.12 4.58 4.78
N LEU A 64 -6.44 4.81 4.61
CA LEU A 64 -7.05 6.12 4.87
C LEU A 64 -6.77 6.62 6.31
N SER A 65 -6.91 5.76 7.31
CA SER A 65 -6.63 6.10 8.71
C SER A 65 -5.15 6.39 8.96
N GLU A 66 -4.27 5.65 8.32
CA GLU A 66 -2.81 5.86 8.37
C GLU A 66 -2.43 7.19 7.72
N GLY A 67 -2.98 7.44 6.53
CA GLY A 67 -2.78 8.69 5.80
C GLY A 67 -3.20 9.91 6.62
N LYS A 68 -4.35 9.85 7.32
CA LYS A 68 -4.81 10.92 8.22
C LYS A 68 -3.81 11.22 9.34
N ILE A 69 -3.24 10.18 9.94
CA ILE A 69 -2.21 10.35 10.99
C ILE A 69 -0.94 10.95 10.41
N LEU A 70 -0.47 10.43 9.27
CA LEU A 70 0.80 10.82 8.65
C LEU A 70 0.77 12.23 8.05
N THR A 71 -0.35 12.62 7.44
CA THR A 71 -0.42 13.85 6.63
C THR A 71 -1.26 14.95 7.25
N LYS A 72 -2.10 14.61 8.25
CA LYS A 72 -3.14 15.48 8.82
C LYS A 72 -4.17 15.94 7.77
N ARG A 73 -4.37 15.14 6.72
CA ARG A 73 -5.42 15.31 5.71
C ARG A 73 -6.51 14.29 5.91
N ASP A 74 -7.78 14.67 5.70
CA ASP A 74 -8.93 13.82 6.02
C ASP A 74 -9.49 13.06 4.81
N THR A 75 -9.09 13.44 3.59
CA THR A 75 -9.56 12.84 2.35
C THR A 75 -8.45 12.10 1.62
N PRO A 76 -8.76 11.06 0.82
CA PRO A 76 -7.75 10.36 0.04
C PRO A 76 -7.04 11.28 -0.97
N GLU A 77 -7.76 12.25 -1.55
CA GLU A 77 -7.20 13.26 -2.44
C GLU A 77 -6.15 14.12 -1.71
N GLY A 78 -6.49 14.64 -0.53
CA GLY A 78 -5.58 15.46 0.27
C GLY A 78 -4.36 14.68 0.76
N ILE A 79 -4.51 13.36 1.04
CA ILE A 79 -3.40 12.49 1.39
C ILE A 79 -2.46 12.30 0.19
N ALA A 80 -3.02 12.07 -1.00
CA ALA A 80 -2.23 11.93 -2.21
C ALA A 80 -1.50 13.23 -2.57
N GLU A 81 -2.19 14.37 -2.52
CA GLU A 81 -1.61 15.71 -2.74
C GLU A 81 -0.43 15.97 -1.80
N PHE A 82 -0.57 15.63 -0.51
CA PHE A 82 0.54 15.78 0.45
C PHE A 82 1.81 15.04 0.03
N TYR A 83 1.69 13.84 -0.53
CA TYR A 83 2.84 13.07 -1.01
C TYR A 83 3.35 13.58 -2.37
N HIS A 84 2.46 13.98 -3.29
CA HIS A 84 2.86 14.58 -4.57
C HIS A 84 3.64 15.89 -4.38
N GLU A 85 3.21 16.77 -3.47
CA GLU A 85 3.95 17.98 -3.09
C GLU A 85 5.38 17.70 -2.60
N ARG A 86 5.67 16.45 -2.22
CA ARG A 86 6.97 15.99 -1.69
C ARG A 86 7.74 15.10 -2.65
N GLY A 87 7.31 15.06 -3.91
CA GLY A 87 8.01 14.38 -4.98
C GLY A 87 7.70 12.87 -5.13
N VAL A 88 6.63 12.38 -4.50
CA VAL A 88 6.16 11.00 -4.74
C VAL A 88 5.32 10.98 -6.02
N ASP A 89 5.69 10.16 -6.99
CA ASP A 89 5.02 10.11 -8.29
C ASP A 89 3.64 9.44 -8.22
N SER A 90 3.50 8.39 -7.42
CA SER A 90 2.29 7.57 -7.36
C SER A 90 1.82 7.32 -5.93
N VAL A 91 0.51 7.45 -5.71
CA VAL A 91 -0.10 7.19 -4.40
C VAL A 91 -1.36 6.33 -4.59
N ILE A 92 -1.50 5.28 -3.78
CA ILE A 92 -2.76 4.53 -3.68
C ILE A 92 -3.20 4.52 -2.21
N VAL A 93 -4.33 5.15 -1.92
CA VAL A 93 -4.92 5.15 -0.58
C VAL A 93 -5.92 4.02 -0.45
N LYS A 94 -5.65 3.07 0.45
CA LYS A 94 -6.56 1.93 0.75
C LYS A 94 -7.78 2.44 1.53
N LEU A 95 -9.00 2.18 1.03
CA LEU A 95 -10.26 2.67 1.59
C LEU A 95 -11.09 1.56 2.27
N GLY A 96 -10.51 0.37 2.46
CA GLY A 96 -11.17 -0.79 3.03
C GLY A 96 -12.30 -1.30 2.12
N ASP A 97 -13.50 -1.40 2.67
CA ASP A 97 -14.70 -1.87 1.95
C ASP A 97 -15.17 -0.94 0.81
N LYS A 98 -14.59 0.25 0.71
CA LYS A 98 -14.84 1.20 -0.38
C LYS A 98 -13.84 1.06 -1.53
N GLY A 99 -12.87 0.15 -1.43
CA GLY A 99 -11.85 -0.08 -2.44
C GLY A 99 -10.60 0.75 -2.25
N ALA A 100 -10.16 1.47 -3.29
CA ALA A 100 -8.96 2.29 -3.23
C ALA A 100 -9.07 3.55 -4.10
N TYR A 101 -8.41 4.60 -3.67
CA TYR A 101 -8.16 5.82 -4.45
C TYR A 101 -6.73 5.77 -4.97
N TRP A 102 -6.52 6.07 -6.25
CA TRP A 102 -5.21 6.13 -6.89
C TRP A 102 -4.95 7.50 -7.51
N SER A 103 -3.70 7.95 -7.53
CA SER A 103 -3.29 9.22 -8.11
C SER A 103 -1.84 9.16 -8.60
N THR A 104 -1.58 9.75 -9.79
CA THR A 104 -0.25 9.95 -10.37
C THR A 104 0.17 11.43 -10.34
N GLY A 105 -0.57 12.29 -9.65
CA GLY A 105 -0.38 13.74 -9.70
C GLY A 105 -1.02 14.43 -10.92
N GLY A 106 -1.21 13.73 -12.04
CA GLY A 106 -1.94 14.22 -13.22
C GLY A 106 -3.29 13.56 -13.38
N GLU A 107 -3.32 12.23 -13.22
CA GLU A 107 -4.54 11.42 -13.29
C GLU A 107 -4.86 10.83 -11.92
N HIS A 108 -6.16 10.69 -11.64
CA HIS A 108 -6.63 10.09 -10.40
C HIS A 108 -8.01 9.46 -10.56
N GLY A 109 -8.37 8.60 -9.63
CA GLY A 109 -9.67 7.98 -9.62
C GLY A 109 -9.85 7.01 -8.44
N THR A 110 -11.00 6.35 -8.43
CA THR A 110 -11.30 5.30 -7.45
C THR A 110 -11.58 3.99 -8.15
N VAL A 111 -11.19 2.90 -7.50
CA VAL A 111 -11.59 1.54 -7.86
C VAL A 111 -12.40 0.96 -6.70
N PRO A 112 -13.52 0.28 -6.98
CA PRO A 112 -14.34 -0.32 -5.93
C PRO A 112 -13.62 -1.49 -5.27
N ALA A 113 -14.01 -1.84 -4.03
CA ALA A 113 -13.61 -3.09 -3.43
C ALA A 113 -14.16 -4.27 -4.25
N PHE A 114 -13.39 -5.34 -4.34
CA PHE A 114 -13.88 -6.55 -4.96
C PHE A 114 -14.87 -7.26 -4.02
N PRO A 115 -16.07 -7.65 -4.50
CA PRO A 115 -17.11 -8.21 -3.64
C PRO A 115 -16.72 -9.60 -3.14
N VAL A 116 -16.93 -9.85 -1.85
CA VAL A 116 -16.73 -11.16 -1.22
C VAL A 116 -18.03 -11.61 -0.53
N LYS A 117 -18.31 -12.91 -0.55
CA LYS A 117 -19.52 -13.46 0.09
C LYS A 117 -19.42 -13.48 1.61
N ARG A 118 -18.21 -13.68 2.14
CA ARG A 118 -17.97 -13.83 3.57
C ARG A 118 -16.59 -13.35 3.95
N ILE A 119 -16.52 -12.53 4.97
CA ILE A 119 -15.24 -12.17 5.62
C ILE A 119 -14.99 -13.19 6.73
N VAL A 120 -13.80 -13.80 6.71
CA VAL A 120 -13.33 -14.80 7.69
C VAL A 120 -12.34 -14.14 8.65
N ASP A 121 -11.35 -13.41 8.10
CA ASP A 121 -10.31 -12.73 8.85
C ASP A 121 -9.84 -11.50 8.04
N THR A 122 -9.48 -10.43 8.70
CA THR A 122 -8.95 -9.23 8.03
C THR A 122 -7.42 -9.11 8.06
N VAL A 123 -6.77 -10.08 8.74
CA VAL A 123 -5.31 -10.15 8.79
C VAL A 123 -4.74 -10.40 7.39
N GLY A 124 -3.65 -9.72 7.06
CA GLY A 124 -3.00 -9.85 5.75
C GLY A 124 -3.69 -9.13 4.58
N ALA A 125 -4.88 -8.53 4.77
CA ALA A 125 -5.60 -7.83 3.70
C ALA A 125 -4.76 -6.72 3.06
N GLY A 126 -4.05 -5.93 3.88
CA GLY A 126 -3.16 -4.86 3.43
C GLY A 126 -1.95 -5.39 2.66
N ASP A 127 -1.36 -6.48 3.15
CA ASP A 127 -0.20 -7.11 2.50
C ASP A 127 -0.62 -7.78 1.18
N GLY A 128 -1.79 -8.44 1.14
CA GLY A 128 -2.39 -8.97 -0.08
C GLY A 128 -2.68 -7.87 -1.10
N PHE A 129 -3.23 -6.74 -0.65
CA PHE A 129 -3.43 -5.56 -1.51
C PHE A 129 -2.10 -5.07 -2.09
N ALA A 130 -1.08 -4.89 -1.25
CA ALA A 130 0.25 -4.44 -1.69
C ALA A 130 0.90 -5.43 -2.67
N ALA A 131 0.79 -6.74 -2.43
CA ALA A 131 1.26 -7.77 -3.35
C ALA A 131 0.58 -7.67 -4.72
N GLY A 132 -0.74 -7.44 -4.74
CA GLY A 132 -1.52 -7.22 -5.96
C GLY A 132 -1.02 -6.01 -6.74
N VAL A 133 -0.86 -4.87 -6.07
CA VAL A 133 -0.36 -3.63 -6.68
C VAL A 133 1.05 -3.82 -7.24
N ILE A 134 1.97 -4.36 -6.45
CA ILE A 134 3.37 -4.53 -6.86
C ILE A 134 3.47 -5.50 -8.05
N SER A 135 2.68 -6.59 -8.05
CA SER A 135 2.66 -7.53 -9.18
C SER A 135 2.18 -6.88 -10.47
N ALA A 136 1.17 -6.01 -10.41
CA ALA A 136 0.65 -5.29 -11.57
C ALA A 136 1.65 -4.26 -12.10
N VAL A 137 2.28 -3.48 -11.22
CA VAL A 137 3.33 -2.52 -11.59
C VAL A 137 4.51 -3.24 -12.25
N ALA A 138 4.94 -4.39 -11.71
CA ALA A 138 6.02 -5.20 -12.30
C ALA A 138 5.67 -5.75 -13.70
N GLU A 139 4.39 -5.85 -14.02
CA GLU A 139 3.88 -6.24 -15.35
C GLU A 139 3.64 -5.04 -16.28
N GLY A 140 3.94 -3.82 -15.84
CA GLY A 140 3.76 -2.60 -16.65
C GLY A 140 2.31 -2.15 -16.77
N MET A 141 1.42 -2.57 -15.87
CA MET A 141 0.03 -2.14 -15.86
C MET A 141 -0.08 -0.70 -15.36
N SER A 142 -1.15 -0.01 -15.74
CA SER A 142 -1.48 1.32 -15.22
C SER A 142 -1.72 1.31 -13.70
N LEU A 143 -1.59 2.47 -13.05
CA LEU A 143 -1.82 2.59 -11.61
C LEU A 143 -3.27 2.26 -11.23
N GLN A 144 -4.24 2.58 -12.11
CA GLN A 144 -5.63 2.18 -11.94
C GLN A 144 -5.81 0.66 -11.92
N GLU A 145 -5.22 -0.05 -12.88
CA GLU A 145 -5.25 -1.51 -12.96
C GLU A 145 -4.51 -2.16 -11.78
N ALA A 146 -3.41 -1.55 -11.35
CA ALA A 146 -2.67 -1.99 -10.17
C ALA A 146 -3.53 -1.86 -8.89
N ALA A 147 -4.21 -0.73 -8.70
CA ALA A 147 -5.16 -0.55 -7.60
C ALA A 147 -6.31 -1.56 -7.66
N ALA A 148 -6.86 -1.83 -8.85
CA ALA A 148 -7.91 -2.83 -9.03
C ALA A 148 -7.43 -4.25 -8.67
N ARG A 149 -6.25 -4.65 -9.13
CA ARG A 149 -5.66 -5.95 -8.75
C ARG A 149 -5.41 -6.03 -7.24
N GLY A 150 -4.95 -4.94 -6.63
CA GLY A 150 -4.79 -4.83 -5.18
C GLY A 150 -6.10 -5.09 -4.44
N THR A 151 -7.22 -4.50 -4.89
CA THR A 151 -8.54 -4.75 -4.27
C THR A 151 -8.98 -6.20 -4.42
N VAL A 152 -8.71 -6.84 -5.55
CA VAL A 152 -9.05 -8.26 -5.77
C VAL A 152 -8.28 -9.15 -4.78
N ILE A 153 -6.95 -9.03 -4.74
CA ILE A 153 -6.11 -9.91 -3.88
C ILE A 153 -6.36 -9.64 -2.40
N GLY A 154 -6.48 -8.37 -1.98
CA GLY A 154 -6.84 -8.03 -0.61
C GLY A 154 -8.20 -8.58 -0.20
N SER A 155 -9.18 -8.58 -1.13
CA SER A 155 -10.50 -9.15 -0.90
C SER A 155 -10.49 -10.68 -0.83
N ILE A 156 -9.68 -11.36 -1.63
CA ILE A 156 -9.51 -12.82 -1.53
C ILE A 156 -8.89 -13.18 -0.18
N GLN A 157 -7.85 -12.44 0.24
CA GLN A 157 -7.17 -12.70 1.51
C GLN A 157 -8.12 -12.71 2.70
N ILE A 158 -9.07 -11.79 2.77
CA ILE A 158 -10.03 -11.73 3.90
C ILE A 158 -11.07 -12.86 3.92
N THR A 159 -11.13 -13.70 2.90
CA THR A 159 -11.97 -14.91 2.89
C THR A 159 -11.27 -16.13 3.52
N HIS A 160 -10.00 -15.99 3.89
CA HIS A 160 -9.18 -17.03 4.51
C HIS A 160 -8.75 -16.62 5.92
N ARG A 161 -8.36 -17.58 6.73
CA ARG A 161 -7.77 -17.31 8.05
C ARG A 161 -6.25 -17.24 7.90
N GLY A 162 -5.63 -16.27 8.56
CA GLY A 162 -4.18 -16.08 8.50
C GLY A 162 -3.78 -14.91 7.59
N ASP A 163 -2.48 -14.72 7.41
CA ASP A 163 -1.92 -13.54 6.76
C ASP A 163 -1.51 -13.74 5.28
N ASN A 164 -1.39 -14.99 4.80
CA ASN A 164 -0.97 -15.31 3.44
C ASN A 164 -1.70 -16.50 2.79
N GLU A 165 -2.57 -17.19 3.51
CA GLU A 165 -3.27 -18.39 3.06
C GLU A 165 -4.29 -18.11 1.95
N GLY A 166 -4.73 -16.87 1.83
CA GLY A 166 -5.64 -16.41 0.78
C GLY A 166 -4.97 -15.87 -0.47
N LEU A 167 -3.63 -15.83 -0.53
CA LEU A 167 -2.95 -15.29 -1.71
C LEU A 167 -3.15 -16.20 -2.93
N PRO A 168 -3.77 -15.71 -4.03
CA PRO A 168 -4.07 -16.52 -5.19
C PRO A 168 -2.83 -16.77 -6.03
N THR A 169 -2.80 -17.92 -6.72
CA THR A 169 -1.94 -18.11 -7.88
C THR A 169 -2.39 -17.23 -9.04
N ARG A 170 -1.54 -17.05 -10.05
CA ARG A 170 -1.89 -16.30 -11.26
C ARG A 170 -3.15 -16.86 -11.95
N ALA A 171 -3.26 -18.18 -12.08
CA ALA A 171 -4.41 -18.83 -12.74
C ALA A 171 -5.72 -18.61 -11.96
N GLU A 172 -5.66 -18.66 -10.65
CA GLU A 172 -6.82 -18.37 -9.78
C GLU A 172 -7.21 -16.90 -9.91
N LEU A 173 -6.25 -15.97 -9.86
CA LEU A 173 -6.50 -14.55 -10.02
C LEU A 173 -7.19 -14.24 -11.35
N GLU A 174 -6.71 -14.80 -12.46
CA GLU A 174 -7.32 -14.65 -13.78
C GLU A 174 -8.75 -15.18 -13.82
N THR A 175 -9.00 -16.32 -13.19
CA THR A 175 -10.34 -16.92 -13.11
C THR A 175 -11.29 -16.05 -12.30
N ILE A 176 -10.86 -15.59 -11.12
CA ILE A 176 -11.64 -14.75 -10.21
C ILE A 176 -11.95 -13.40 -10.88
N THR A 177 -10.98 -12.80 -11.53
CA THR A 177 -11.18 -11.51 -12.23
C THR A 177 -12.21 -11.65 -13.37
N LYS A 178 -12.24 -12.78 -14.08
CA LYS A 178 -13.21 -13.05 -15.15
C LYS A 178 -14.61 -13.37 -14.66
N THR A 179 -14.71 -14.11 -13.56
CA THR A 179 -16.00 -14.56 -13.01
C THR A 179 -16.66 -13.54 -12.08
N GLY A 180 -15.88 -12.64 -11.49
CA GLY A 180 -16.35 -11.66 -10.51
C GLY A 180 -16.80 -12.27 -9.18
N ILE A 181 -16.40 -13.51 -8.88
CA ILE A 181 -16.86 -14.26 -7.70
C ILE A 181 -15.67 -14.82 -6.92
N VAL A 182 -15.63 -14.52 -5.62
CA VAL A 182 -14.80 -15.18 -4.60
C VAL A 182 -15.69 -15.92 -3.63
#